data_d61f2e50727a8689175772b538f4ef57
#
_entry.id   d61f2e50727a8689175772b538f4ef57
#
_cell.length_a   1.000
_cell.length_b   1.000
_cell.length_c   1.000
_cell.angle_alpha   90.00
_cell.angle_beta   90.00
_cell.angle_gamma   90.00
#
_symmetry.space_group_name_H-M   'P 1'
#
loop_
_entity.id
_entity.type
_entity.pdbx_description
1 polymer ?
#
loop_
_entity_poly.entity_id
_entity_poly.type
_entity_poly.pdbx_seq_one_letter_code
_entity_poly.pdbx_strand_id
1 'polypeptide(L)'
;MCKLSARIAGAMALVAFGTGCTREISYKADLVPIFQDRCMVCHAEGAPGCRVSGFSLATYESLMRGTKFGPMVVAGQGSNSNLLVLVKHKADPSIAMPRSQTAGKPSEWLLPEQIDLIETWINQGAKNN
;
A
#
# COMPACT_ATOMS: atom_id res chain seq x y z
N MET A 1 -36.29 55.63 -33.37
CA MET A 1 -36.52 54.17 -33.16
C MET A 1 -35.18 53.54 -32.77
N CYS A 2 -34.92 53.40 -31.47
CA CYS A 2 -33.64 52.91 -30.97
C CYS A 2 -33.85 51.47 -30.48
N LYS A 3 -33.23 50.51 -31.16
CA LYS A 3 -33.31 49.13 -30.76
C LYS A 3 -32.15 48.86 -29.81
N LEU A 4 -32.47 48.67 -28.55
CA LEU A 4 -31.53 48.27 -27.48
C LEU A 4 -31.31 46.77 -27.54
N SER A 5 -30.12 46.33 -27.97
CA SER A 5 -29.76 44.93 -27.94
C SER A 5 -29.07 44.61 -26.61
N ALA A 6 -29.77 43.89 -25.75
CA ALA A 6 -29.20 43.38 -24.50
C ALA A 6 -28.20 42.24 -24.78
N ARG A 7 -26.92 42.46 -24.48
CA ARG A 7 -25.89 41.41 -24.46
C ARG A 7 -25.92 40.73 -23.09
N ILE A 8 -26.37 39.50 -23.06
CA ILE A 8 -26.25 38.62 -21.88
C ILE A 8 -24.82 38.13 -21.84
N ALA A 9 -24.02 38.67 -20.93
CA ALA A 9 -22.70 38.16 -20.61
C ALA A 9 -22.86 36.95 -19.68
N GLY A 10 -22.76 35.74 -20.24
CA GLY A 10 -22.70 34.53 -19.47
C GLY A 10 -21.34 34.41 -18.78
N ALA A 11 -21.30 34.58 -17.47
CA ALA A 11 -20.12 34.28 -16.66
C ALA A 11 -19.96 32.77 -16.58
N MET A 12 -19.04 32.23 -17.37
CA MET A 12 -18.62 30.83 -17.32
C MET A 12 -17.65 30.66 -16.14
N ALA A 13 -18.15 30.17 -15.01
CA ALA A 13 -17.33 29.88 -13.86
C ALA A 13 -16.40 28.66 -14.20
N LEU A 14 -15.13 28.97 -14.41
CA LEU A 14 -14.12 27.92 -14.48
C LEU A 14 -13.96 27.30 -13.08
N VAL A 15 -14.55 26.13 -12.89
CA VAL A 15 -14.23 25.26 -11.75
C VAL A 15 -12.83 24.70 -11.98
N ALA A 16 -11.83 25.31 -11.36
CA ALA A 16 -10.48 24.75 -11.31
C ALA A 16 -10.52 23.47 -10.45
N PHE A 17 -10.57 22.31 -11.09
CA PHE A 17 -10.27 21.05 -10.42
C PHE A 17 -8.78 21.08 -10.04
N GLY A 18 -8.52 21.41 -8.78
CA GLY A 18 -7.19 21.28 -8.20
C GLY A 18 -6.79 19.80 -8.25
N THR A 19 -5.97 19.42 -9.22
CA THR A 19 -5.28 18.13 -9.21
C THR A 19 -4.29 18.17 -8.05
N GLY A 20 -4.72 17.73 -6.87
CA GLY A 20 -3.81 17.47 -5.76
C GLY A 20 -2.74 16.48 -6.24
N CYS A 21 -1.51 16.96 -6.40
CA CYS A 21 -0.36 16.08 -6.66
C CYS A 21 -0.16 15.20 -5.42
N THR A 22 -0.74 14.01 -5.41
CA THR A 22 -0.38 13.00 -4.43
C THR A 22 1.04 12.54 -4.74
N ARG A 23 1.95 12.64 -3.75
CA ARG A 23 3.34 12.17 -3.88
C ARG A 23 3.34 10.69 -4.32
N GLU A 24 4.13 10.35 -5.31
CA GLU A 24 4.37 8.95 -5.64
C GLU A 24 5.20 8.30 -4.53
N ILE A 25 4.74 7.17 -4.04
CA ILE A 25 5.44 6.40 -3.01
C ILE A 25 6.52 5.54 -3.67
N SER A 26 7.73 5.64 -3.16
CA SER A 26 8.88 4.87 -3.65
C SER A 26 8.99 3.55 -2.91
N TYR A 27 9.07 2.45 -3.65
CA TYR A 27 9.36 1.14 -3.08
C TYR A 27 10.68 1.15 -2.30
N LYS A 28 11.74 1.67 -2.90
CA LYS A 28 13.08 1.66 -2.29
C LYS A 28 13.21 2.61 -1.10
N ALA A 29 12.69 3.84 -1.24
CA ALA A 29 12.88 4.85 -0.21
C ALA A 29 11.85 4.76 0.93
N ASP A 30 10.61 4.38 0.64
CA ASP A 30 9.52 4.42 1.60
C ASP A 30 9.16 3.03 2.16
N LEU A 31 9.17 1.97 1.32
CA LEU A 31 8.67 0.65 1.72
C LEU A 31 9.78 -0.27 2.24
N VAL A 32 10.93 -0.29 1.58
CA VAL A 32 12.05 -1.16 1.98
C VAL A 32 12.43 -0.97 3.45
N PRO A 33 12.56 0.25 4.00
CA PRO A 33 12.86 0.44 5.41
C PRO A 33 11.81 -0.18 6.34
N ILE A 34 10.51 -0.08 6.00
CA ILE A 34 9.42 -0.68 6.77
C ILE A 34 9.55 -2.20 6.75
N PHE A 35 9.77 -2.79 5.59
CA PHE A 35 9.91 -4.23 5.44
C PHE A 35 11.13 -4.78 6.17
N GLN A 36 12.26 -4.07 6.11
CA GLN A 36 13.48 -4.43 6.82
C GLN A 36 13.28 -4.44 8.33
N ASP A 37 12.63 -3.42 8.88
CA ASP A 37 12.43 -3.28 10.32
C ASP A 37 11.37 -4.25 10.87
N ARG A 38 10.28 -4.49 10.12
CA ARG A 38 9.08 -5.14 10.64
C ARG A 38 8.81 -6.56 10.10
N CYS A 39 9.39 -6.91 8.95
CA CYS A 39 8.97 -8.12 8.24
C CYS A 39 10.12 -9.10 7.96
N MET A 40 11.32 -8.58 7.69
CA MET A 40 12.47 -9.39 7.22
C MET A 40 12.92 -10.42 8.24
N VAL A 41 12.72 -10.20 9.53
CA VAL A 41 13.05 -11.17 10.58
C VAL A 41 12.39 -12.55 10.32
N CYS A 42 11.19 -12.54 9.72
CA CYS A 42 10.46 -13.75 9.36
C CYS A 42 10.40 -14.02 7.85
N HIS A 43 10.53 -12.98 7.02
CA HIS A 43 10.31 -13.05 5.57
C HIS A 43 11.55 -12.73 4.73
N ALA A 44 12.75 -12.77 5.33
CA ALA A 44 13.99 -12.88 4.55
C ALA A 44 14.05 -14.25 3.85
N GLU A 45 14.88 -14.36 2.83
CA GLU A 45 15.11 -15.63 2.17
C GLU A 45 15.62 -16.68 3.19
N GLY A 46 14.98 -17.84 3.22
CA GLY A 46 15.31 -18.92 4.17
C GLY A 46 14.83 -18.69 5.62
N ALA A 47 14.25 -17.54 5.95
CA ALA A 47 13.68 -17.28 7.28
C ALA A 47 12.39 -18.10 7.54
N PRO A 48 11.98 -18.28 8.81
CA PRO A 48 10.88 -19.20 9.16
C PRO A 48 9.57 -18.93 8.41
N GLY A 49 9.15 -17.66 8.30
CA GLY A 49 7.93 -17.29 7.58
C GLY A 49 8.02 -17.54 6.07
N CYS A 50 9.20 -17.29 5.49
CA CYS A 50 9.47 -17.60 4.10
C CYS A 50 9.40 -19.12 3.83
N ARG A 51 10.01 -19.95 4.69
CA ARG A 51 9.95 -21.42 4.55
C ARG A 51 8.54 -21.97 4.61
N VAL A 52 7.69 -21.41 5.47
CA VAL A 52 6.30 -21.87 5.64
C VAL A 52 5.42 -21.42 4.48
N SER A 53 5.49 -20.15 4.09
CA SER A 53 4.58 -19.55 3.12
C SER A 53 5.11 -19.47 1.69
N GLY A 54 6.43 -19.54 1.52
CA GLY A 54 7.09 -19.18 0.26
C GLY A 54 7.20 -17.68 0.02
N PHE A 55 6.69 -16.84 0.95
CA PHE A 55 6.72 -15.40 0.81
C PHE A 55 8.03 -14.81 1.31
N SER A 56 8.77 -14.18 0.40
CA SER A 56 10.01 -13.48 0.70
C SER A 56 9.89 -11.99 0.35
N LEU A 57 10.42 -11.16 1.23
CA LEU A 57 10.52 -9.71 1.07
C LEU A 57 11.95 -9.26 0.73
N ALA A 58 12.85 -10.22 0.41
CA ALA A 58 14.24 -9.94 0.13
C ALA A 58 14.44 -9.07 -1.12
N THR A 59 13.57 -9.21 -2.11
CA THR A 59 13.58 -8.41 -3.35
C THR A 59 12.16 -8.02 -3.75
N TYR A 60 12.06 -7.00 -4.60
CA TYR A 60 10.78 -6.61 -5.20
C TYR A 60 10.13 -7.77 -5.96
N GLU A 61 10.92 -8.53 -6.73
CA GLU A 61 10.44 -9.66 -7.52
C GLU A 61 9.87 -10.77 -6.63
N SER A 62 10.50 -11.04 -5.49
CA SER A 62 10.00 -12.04 -4.54
C SER A 62 8.72 -11.57 -3.83
N LEU A 63 8.63 -10.28 -3.49
CA LEU A 63 7.40 -9.67 -2.96
C LEU A 63 6.25 -9.83 -3.96
N MET A 64 6.45 -9.46 -5.22
CA MET A 64 5.41 -9.50 -6.24
C MET A 64 5.05 -10.92 -6.68
N ARG A 65 5.96 -11.87 -6.56
CA ARG A 65 5.66 -13.30 -6.77
C ARG A 65 4.64 -13.82 -5.76
N GLY A 66 4.69 -13.30 -4.52
CA GLY A 66 3.78 -13.69 -3.45
C GLY A 66 4.16 -15.00 -2.76
N THR A 67 3.14 -15.74 -2.33
CA THR A 67 3.27 -17.00 -1.60
C THR A 67 3.10 -18.20 -2.54
N LYS A 68 3.35 -19.41 -2.03
CA LYS A 68 2.99 -20.66 -2.71
C LYS A 68 1.47 -20.83 -2.94
N PHE A 69 0.65 -19.98 -2.32
CA PHE A 69 -0.81 -20.00 -2.45
C PHE A 69 -1.34 -18.89 -3.38
N GLY A 70 -0.48 -17.98 -3.83
CA GLY A 70 -0.86 -16.90 -4.73
C GLY A 70 -0.26 -15.54 -4.35
N PRO A 71 -0.62 -14.50 -5.12
CA PRO A 71 -0.07 -13.16 -4.95
C PRO A 71 -0.49 -12.53 -3.63
N MET A 72 0.42 -11.78 -3.03
CA MET A 72 0.16 -10.98 -1.84
C MET A 72 -0.18 -9.53 -2.18
N VAL A 73 0.27 -9.06 -3.33
CA VAL A 73 0.04 -7.71 -3.85
C VAL A 73 -0.61 -7.81 -5.22
N VAL A 74 -1.70 -7.09 -5.40
CA VAL A 74 -2.36 -6.88 -6.70
C VAL A 74 -2.16 -5.41 -7.05
N ALA A 75 -1.29 -5.13 -8.00
CA ALA A 75 -0.93 -3.76 -8.37
C ALA A 75 -2.17 -2.94 -8.77
N GLY A 76 -2.31 -1.74 -8.22
CA GLY A 76 -3.47 -0.87 -8.42
C GLY A 76 -4.71 -1.24 -7.60
N GLN A 77 -4.68 -2.33 -6.81
CA GLN A 77 -5.86 -2.85 -6.11
C GLN A 77 -5.54 -3.18 -4.64
N GLY A 78 -5.38 -2.15 -3.82
CA GLY A 78 -5.07 -2.32 -2.40
C GLY A 78 -6.09 -3.20 -1.67
N SER A 79 -7.39 -2.99 -1.91
CA SER A 79 -8.47 -3.78 -1.28
C SER A 79 -8.42 -5.27 -1.61
N ASN A 80 -7.82 -5.65 -2.74
CA ASN A 80 -7.68 -7.03 -3.20
C ASN A 80 -6.28 -7.61 -2.90
N SER A 81 -5.45 -6.87 -2.18
CA SER A 81 -4.09 -7.28 -1.82
C SER A 81 -4.08 -7.91 -0.43
N ASN A 82 -3.78 -9.21 -0.37
CA ASN A 82 -3.73 -9.96 0.89
C ASN A 82 -2.71 -9.37 1.88
N LEU A 83 -1.64 -8.75 1.39
CA LEU A 83 -0.68 -8.04 2.24
C LEU A 83 -1.40 -7.02 3.15
N LEU A 84 -2.31 -6.20 2.59
CA LEU A 84 -3.06 -5.22 3.38
C LEU A 84 -4.05 -5.86 4.35
N VAL A 85 -4.71 -6.95 3.96
CA VAL A 85 -5.62 -7.69 4.85
C VAL A 85 -4.87 -8.16 6.10
N LEU A 86 -3.65 -8.68 5.92
CA LEU A 86 -2.84 -9.19 7.01
C LEU A 86 -2.29 -8.08 7.91
N VAL A 87 -1.71 -7.02 7.32
CA VAL A 87 -1.10 -5.93 8.11
C VAL A 87 -2.13 -4.99 8.75
N LYS A 88 -3.37 -4.96 8.24
CA LYS A 88 -4.52 -4.29 8.87
C LYS A 88 -5.20 -5.14 9.93
N HIS A 89 -4.69 -6.33 10.22
CA HIS A 89 -5.28 -7.29 11.16
C HIS A 89 -6.75 -7.62 10.87
N LYS A 90 -7.13 -7.67 9.58
CA LYS A 90 -8.49 -8.02 9.13
C LYS A 90 -8.65 -9.51 8.83
N ALA A 91 -7.58 -10.28 8.96
CA ALA A 91 -7.59 -11.74 8.85
C ALA A 91 -7.73 -12.40 10.23
N ASP A 92 -7.81 -13.74 10.23
CA ASP A 92 -7.72 -14.50 11.48
C ASP A 92 -6.45 -14.12 12.26
N PRO A 93 -6.54 -13.92 13.58
CA PRO A 93 -5.38 -13.53 14.40
C PRO A 93 -4.18 -14.46 14.27
N SER A 94 -4.40 -15.74 13.95
CA SER A 94 -3.32 -16.72 13.77
C SER A 94 -2.44 -16.47 12.55
N ILE A 95 -2.92 -15.67 11.58
CA ILE A 95 -2.20 -15.34 10.36
C ILE A 95 -1.96 -13.84 10.18
N ALA A 96 -2.49 -12.99 11.08
CA ALA A 96 -2.25 -11.54 11.03
C ALA A 96 -0.76 -11.21 11.12
N MET A 97 -0.31 -10.15 10.44
CA MET A 97 1.09 -9.74 10.34
C MET A 97 1.27 -8.25 10.70
N PRO A 98 2.40 -7.85 11.27
CA PRO A 98 3.46 -8.72 11.80
C PRO A 98 2.96 -9.59 12.96
N ARG A 99 3.46 -10.81 13.04
CA ARG A 99 3.18 -11.65 14.21
C ARG A 99 3.99 -11.11 15.39
N SER A 100 3.31 -10.82 16.51
CA SER A 100 4.03 -10.51 17.73
C SER A 100 4.92 -11.69 18.14
N GLN A 101 6.19 -11.45 18.36
CA GLN A 101 7.13 -12.43 18.93
C GLN A 101 6.81 -12.67 20.41
N THR A 102 6.07 -11.73 21.02
CA THR A 102 5.59 -11.81 22.40
C THR A 102 4.08 -11.74 22.38
N ALA A 103 3.40 -12.80 22.76
CA ALA A 103 1.94 -12.88 22.76
C ALA A 103 1.33 -11.62 23.43
N GLY A 104 0.48 -10.92 22.72
CA GLY A 104 -0.31 -9.81 23.23
C GLY A 104 0.35 -8.44 23.25
N LYS A 105 1.49 -8.21 22.56
CA LYS A 105 2.09 -6.88 22.45
C LYS A 105 1.73 -6.15 21.15
N PRO A 106 0.81 -5.16 21.18
CA PRO A 106 0.47 -4.33 20.02
C PRO A 106 1.64 -3.49 19.48
N SER A 107 2.69 -3.29 20.29
CA SER A 107 3.86 -2.46 19.95
C SER A 107 4.71 -2.99 18.78
N GLU A 108 4.45 -4.20 18.31
CA GLU A 108 5.13 -4.77 17.14
C GLU A 108 4.33 -4.59 15.84
N TRP A 109 3.12 -4.07 15.92
CA TRP A 109 2.28 -3.81 14.76
C TRP A 109 2.81 -2.62 13.96
N LEU A 110 2.46 -2.59 12.67
CA LEU A 110 2.74 -1.42 11.85
C LEU A 110 1.97 -0.21 12.37
N LEU A 111 2.61 0.95 12.33
CA LEU A 111 1.93 2.21 12.58
C LEU A 111 0.92 2.49 11.47
N PRO A 112 -0.17 3.22 11.74
CA PRO A 112 -1.15 3.60 10.71
C PRO A 112 -0.50 4.23 9.48
N GLU A 113 0.47 5.10 9.67
CA GLU A 113 1.21 5.79 8.60
C GLU A 113 2.01 4.81 7.73
N GLN A 114 2.56 3.75 8.32
CA GLN A 114 3.26 2.70 7.57
C GLN A 114 2.30 1.86 6.72
N ILE A 115 1.12 1.58 7.26
CA ILE A 115 0.05 0.88 6.53
C ILE A 115 -0.44 1.74 5.37
N ASP A 116 -0.62 3.05 5.58
CA ASP A 116 -1.06 4.00 4.56
C ASP A 116 -0.03 4.12 3.42
N LEU A 117 1.27 4.11 3.73
CA LEU A 117 2.33 4.08 2.72
C LEU A 117 2.24 2.82 1.85
N ILE A 118 2.07 1.64 2.47
CA ILE A 118 1.93 0.37 1.74
C ILE A 118 0.68 0.40 0.86
N GLU A 119 -0.46 0.84 1.39
CA GLU A 119 -1.72 0.92 0.65
C GLU A 119 -1.63 1.89 -0.53
N THR A 120 -1.06 3.07 -0.29
CA THR A 120 -0.88 4.09 -1.34
C THR A 120 0.04 3.58 -2.44
N TRP A 121 1.17 2.96 -2.08
CA TRP A 121 2.08 2.35 -3.06
C TRP A 121 1.37 1.28 -3.91
N ILE A 122 0.61 0.39 -3.29
CA ILE A 122 -0.15 -0.63 -4.02
C ILE A 122 -1.14 0.03 -4.99
N ASN A 123 -1.92 1.03 -4.51
CA ASN A 123 -2.92 1.72 -5.32
C ASN A 123 -2.30 2.54 -6.47
N GLN A 124 -1.06 3.01 -6.30
CA GLN A 124 -0.27 3.67 -7.35
C GLN A 124 0.36 2.69 -8.35
N GLY A 125 0.06 1.39 -8.25
CA GLY A 125 0.51 0.36 -9.19
C GLY A 125 1.69 -0.47 -8.70
N ALA A 126 2.04 -0.40 -7.42
CA ALA A 126 3.10 -1.19 -6.78
C ALA A 126 4.43 -1.18 -7.55
N LYS A 127 4.91 0.00 -7.94
CA LYS A 127 6.09 0.18 -8.79
C LYS A 127 7.39 -0.16 -8.06
N ASN A 128 8.38 -0.65 -8.82
CA ASN A 128 9.76 -0.84 -8.37
C ASN A 128 10.58 0.42 -8.65
N ASN A 129 10.42 1.47 -7.84
CA ASN A 129 11.03 2.79 -8.02
C ASN A 129 11.89 3.23 -6.82
#